data_70277acfb64fa3f11087777de32315e0
#
_entry.id   70277acfb64fa3f11087777de32315e0
#
_cell.length_a   1.000
_cell.length_b   1.000
_cell.length_c   1.000
_cell.angle_alpha   90.00
_cell.angle_beta   90.00
_cell.angle_gamma   90.00
#
_symmetry.space_group_name_H-M   'P 1'
#
loop_
_entity.id
_entity.type
_entity.pdbx_description
1 polymer ?
#
loop_
_entity_poly.entity_id
_entity_poly.type
_entity_poly.pdbx_seq_one_letter_code
_entity_poly.pdbx_strand_id
1 'polypeptide(L)'
;TGRIFVVEAEKAVLQLWSYGYQNAGATGGKKISQYQIDLLVRLGATIIFAFDKDVKKDELEELADRFPEGIPLYYLYDEDNILAEKESPSDNQEHWEYMVKNNMYRLR
;
A
#
# COMPACT_ATOMS: atom_id res chain seq x y z
N THR A 1 11.18 4.43 -12.14
CA THR A 1 10.09 5.39 -12.26
C THR A 1 8.69 4.81 -12.21
N GLY A 2 8.50 3.62 -11.74
CA GLY A 2 7.19 3.04 -11.57
C GLY A 2 6.64 3.25 -10.18
N ARG A 3 5.50 2.63 -9.93
CA ARG A 3 4.86 2.60 -8.61
C ARG A 3 4.75 1.15 -8.18
N ILE A 4 4.85 0.93 -6.87
CA ILE A 4 4.61 -0.38 -6.28
C ILE A 4 3.58 -0.22 -5.16
N PHE A 5 2.52 -1.00 -5.24
CA PHE A 5 1.51 -1.06 -4.18
C PHE A 5 1.89 -2.19 -3.23
N VAL A 6 2.02 -1.85 -1.95
CA VAL A 6 2.37 -2.82 -0.91
C VAL A 6 1.12 -3.12 -0.11
N VAL A 7 0.72 -4.38 -0.09
CA VAL A 7 -0.48 -4.86 0.61
C VAL A 7 -0.08 -5.90 1.65
N GLU A 8 -1.01 -6.28 2.51
CA GLU A 8 -0.71 -7.22 3.60
C GLU A 8 -0.72 -8.69 3.16
N ALA A 9 -1.67 -9.08 2.32
CA ALA A 9 -1.89 -10.48 1.96
C ALA A 9 -1.73 -10.74 0.47
N GLU A 10 -1.31 -11.95 0.14
CA GLU A 10 -1.16 -12.37 -1.26
C GLU A 10 -2.50 -12.33 -2.01
N LYS A 11 -3.59 -12.58 -1.32
CA LYS A 11 -4.93 -12.48 -1.92
C LYS A 11 -5.14 -11.11 -2.55
N ALA A 12 -4.71 -10.04 -1.85
CA ALA A 12 -4.84 -8.69 -2.37
C ALA A 12 -4.02 -8.49 -3.64
N VAL A 13 -2.83 -9.09 -3.71
CA VAL A 13 -2.00 -9.03 -4.92
C VAL A 13 -2.75 -9.64 -6.11
N LEU A 14 -3.36 -10.81 -5.90
CA LEU A 14 -4.11 -11.47 -6.96
C LEU A 14 -5.33 -10.66 -7.39
N GLN A 15 -6.01 -10.05 -6.43
CA GLN A 15 -7.13 -9.17 -6.75
C GLN A 15 -6.67 -7.99 -7.62
N LEU A 16 -5.57 -7.35 -7.24
CA LEU A 16 -5.05 -6.21 -7.99
C LEU A 16 -4.58 -6.62 -9.40
N TRP A 17 -3.98 -7.79 -9.52
CA TRP A 17 -3.61 -8.31 -10.84
C TRP A 17 -4.83 -8.45 -11.75
N SER A 18 -5.96 -8.92 -11.18
CA SER A 18 -7.20 -9.06 -11.95
C SER A 18 -7.75 -7.72 -12.41
N TYR A 19 -7.39 -6.63 -11.74
CA TYR A 19 -7.79 -5.27 -12.12
C TYR A 19 -6.79 -4.58 -13.06
N GLY A 20 -5.73 -5.28 -13.41
CA GLY A 20 -4.69 -4.72 -14.26
C GLY A 20 -3.51 -4.11 -13.53
N TYR A 21 -3.46 -4.21 -12.20
CA TYR A 21 -2.38 -3.68 -11.38
C TYR A 21 -1.38 -4.79 -11.05
N GLN A 22 -0.39 -4.97 -11.92
CA GLN A 22 0.60 -6.03 -11.75
C GLN A 22 1.79 -5.60 -10.90
N ASN A 23 1.83 -4.36 -10.50
CA ASN A 23 2.90 -3.77 -9.69
C ASN A 23 2.54 -3.78 -8.21
N ALA A 24 2.18 -4.94 -7.70
CA ALA A 24 1.79 -5.10 -6.30
C ALA A 24 2.62 -6.20 -5.63
N GLY A 25 2.93 -6.01 -4.36
CA GLY A 25 3.64 -7.00 -3.56
C GLY A 25 3.02 -7.10 -2.18
N ALA A 26 3.07 -8.29 -1.58
CA ALA A 26 2.52 -8.55 -0.26
C ALA A 26 3.63 -8.66 0.79
N THR A 27 3.35 -8.14 1.99
CA THR A 27 4.27 -8.28 3.11
C THR A 27 4.17 -9.63 3.79
N GLY A 28 3.04 -10.32 3.63
CA GLY A 28 2.79 -11.58 4.30
C GLY A 28 2.33 -11.42 5.74
N GLY A 29 2.08 -10.20 6.17
CA GLY A 29 1.65 -9.90 7.54
C GLY A 29 1.77 -8.43 7.83
N LYS A 30 1.51 -8.04 9.08
CA LYS A 30 1.50 -6.62 9.45
C LYS A 30 2.89 -6.00 9.51
N LYS A 31 3.92 -6.81 9.76
CA LYS A 31 5.28 -6.27 9.85
C LYS A 31 6.06 -6.59 8.59
N ILE A 32 6.60 -5.55 8.00
CA ILE A 32 7.48 -5.70 6.86
C ILE A 32 8.90 -5.98 7.39
N SER A 33 9.57 -6.96 6.80
CA SER A 33 10.92 -7.32 7.22
C SER A 33 11.95 -6.36 6.62
N GLN A 34 13.15 -6.31 7.21
CA GLN A 34 14.23 -5.50 6.66
C GLN A 34 14.60 -5.96 5.25
N TYR A 35 14.53 -7.26 4.99
CA TYR A 35 14.78 -7.81 3.67
C TYR A 35 13.80 -7.25 2.64
N GLN A 36 12.51 -7.19 3.01
CA GLN A 36 11.50 -6.64 2.12
C GLN A 36 11.71 -5.15 1.87
N ILE A 37 12.09 -4.40 2.91
CA ILE A 37 12.41 -2.98 2.75
C ILE A 37 13.57 -2.81 1.78
N ASP A 38 14.63 -3.60 1.93
CA ASP A 38 15.80 -3.51 1.06
C ASP A 38 15.44 -3.81 -0.39
N LEU A 39 14.56 -4.78 -0.63
CA LEU A 39 14.09 -5.09 -1.98
C LEU A 39 13.32 -3.92 -2.58
N LEU A 40 12.43 -3.31 -1.80
CA LEU A 40 11.64 -2.17 -2.27
C LEU A 40 12.53 -0.98 -2.61
N VAL A 41 13.53 -0.73 -1.78
CA VAL A 41 14.48 0.36 -2.02
C VAL A 41 15.26 0.12 -3.32
N ARG A 42 15.68 -1.12 -3.57
CA ARG A 42 16.43 -1.45 -4.79
C ARG A 42 15.61 -1.26 -6.06
N LEU A 43 14.29 -1.40 -5.99
CA LEU A 43 13.44 -1.23 -7.15
C LEU A 43 13.38 0.23 -7.63
N GLY A 44 13.72 1.18 -6.76
CA GLY A 44 13.77 2.59 -7.13
C GLY A 44 12.42 3.17 -7.51
N ALA A 45 11.33 2.54 -7.07
CA ALA A 45 9.98 2.95 -7.41
C ALA A 45 9.35 3.76 -6.28
N THR A 46 8.29 4.49 -6.62
CA THR A 46 7.42 5.11 -5.62
C THR A 46 6.65 4.00 -4.92
N ILE A 47 6.64 4.01 -3.60
CA ILE A 47 6.01 2.97 -2.80
C ILE A 47 4.71 3.49 -2.24
N ILE A 48 3.63 2.74 -2.43
CA ILE A 48 2.29 3.11 -1.97
C ILE A 48 1.78 1.99 -1.07
N PHE A 49 1.58 2.30 0.21
CA PHE A 49 1.04 1.34 1.17
C PHE A 49 -0.48 1.31 1.05
N ALA A 50 -1.03 0.16 0.72
CA ALA A 50 -2.46 -0.05 0.57
C ALA A 50 -2.95 -1.06 1.60
N PHE A 51 -2.71 -0.75 2.87
CA PHE A 51 -3.07 -1.62 3.99
C PHE A 51 -4.55 -1.46 4.36
N ASP A 52 -5.04 -2.36 5.19
CA ASP A 52 -6.42 -2.34 5.66
C ASP A 52 -6.66 -1.12 6.56
N LYS A 53 -7.93 -0.76 6.71
CA LYS A 53 -8.36 0.41 7.50
C LYS A 53 -7.88 0.38 8.95
N ASP A 54 -7.65 -0.79 9.51
CA ASP A 54 -7.24 -0.92 10.90
C ASP A 54 -5.78 -0.58 11.13
N VAL A 55 -5.00 -0.41 10.06
CA VAL A 55 -3.62 0.05 10.19
C VAL A 55 -3.63 1.56 10.38
N LYS A 56 -3.10 2.01 11.51
CA LYS A 56 -3.15 3.42 11.90
C LYS A 56 -2.00 4.20 11.29
N LYS A 57 -2.19 5.52 11.19
CA LYS A 57 -1.17 6.40 10.65
C LYS A 57 0.13 6.32 11.44
N ASP A 58 0.07 6.16 12.76
CA ASP A 58 1.26 6.03 13.61
C ASP A 58 2.11 4.83 13.16
N GLU A 59 1.46 3.72 12.84
CA GLU A 59 2.15 2.52 12.37
C GLU A 59 2.81 2.76 11.02
N LEU A 60 2.14 3.51 10.15
CA LEU A 60 2.70 3.87 8.85
C LEU A 60 3.90 4.79 9.00
N GLU A 61 3.85 5.73 9.94
CA GLU A 61 4.95 6.65 10.20
C GLU A 61 6.17 5.91 10.75
N GLU A 62 5.96 4.95 11.64
CA GLU A 62 7.05 4.10 12.13
C GLU A 62 7.67 3.30 10.99
N LEU A 63 6.83 2.78 10.11
CA LEU A 63 7.31 2.04 8.95
C LEU A 63 8.12 2.95 8.02
N ALA A 64 7.66 4.18 7.80
CA ALA A 64 8.37 5.13 6.95
C ALA A 64 9.75 5.44 7.49
N ASP A 65 9.91 5.51 8.81
CA ASP A 65 11.20 5.78 9.44
C ASP A 65 12.23 4.69 9.19
N ARG A 66 11.80 3.50 8.80
CA ARG A 66 12.69 2.40 8.47
C ARG A 66 13.24 2.48 7.05
N PHE A 67 12.71 3.38 6.21
CA PHE A 67 13.19 3.58 4.85
C PHE A 67 14.22 4.70 4.81
N PRO A 68 15.23 4.61 3.92
CA PRO A 68 16.18 5.70 3.71
C PRO A 68 15.48 6.97 3.25
N GLU A 69 16.08 8.11 3.52
CA GLU A 69 15.59 9.38 2.97
C GLU A 69 15.68 9.35 1.44
N GLY A 70 14.79 10.08 0.80
CA GLY A 70 14.77 10.18 -0.65
C GLY A 70 13.90 9.15 -1.34
N ILE A 71 13.32 8.20 -0.60
CA ILE A 71 12.38 7.23 -1.17
C ILE A 71 10.97 7.80 -1.05
N PRO A 72 10.26 8.03 -2.17
CA PRO A 72 8.89 8.54 -2.09
C PRO A 72 7.94 7.48 -1.51
N LEU A 73 7.26 7.81 -0.43
CA LEU A 73 6.32 6.92 0.24
C LEU A 73 4.95 7.57 0.27
N TYR A 74 3.92 6.80 -0.10
CA TYR A 74 2.53 7.22 -0.08
C TYR A 74 1.70 6.15 0.61
N TYR A 75 0.46 6.49 0.95
CA TYR A 75 -0.48 5.52 1.51
C TYR A 75 -1.89 5.83 1.02
N LEU A 76 -2.71 4.79 1.01
CA LEU A 76 -4.14 4.95 0.71
C LEU A 76 -4.89 5.01 2.03
N TYR A 77 -5.78 5.99 2.15
CA TYR A 77 -6.60 6.15 3.34
C TYR A 77 -8.05 6.42 2.92
N ASP A 78 -8.98 5.67 3.50
CA ASP A 78 -10.40 5.79 3.18
C ASP A 78 -11.03 7.01 3.87
N GLU A 79 -10.61 8.20 3.45
CA GLU A 79 -11.11 9.45 4.03
C GLU A 79 -12.60 9.63 3.78
N ASP A 80 -13.08 9.18 2.64
CA ASP A 80 -14.48 9.33 2.24
C ASP A 80 -15.37 8.20 2.78
N ASN A 81 -14.79 7.27 3.52
CA ASN A 81 -15.50 6.17 4.17
C ASN A 81 -16.33 5.34 3.20
N ILE A 82 -15.73 5.00 2.06
CA ILE A 82 -16.41 4.20 1.03
C ILE A 82 -16.31 2.70 1.28
N LEU A 83 -15.33 2.27 2.08
CA LEU A 83 -15.13 0.85 2.37
C LEU A 83 -16.05 0.39 3.50
N ALA A 84 -16.59 -0.83 3.35
CA ALA A 84 -17.34 -1.47 4.42
C ALA A 84 -16.41 -1.81 5.59
N GLU A 85 -16.97 -2.15 6.74
CA GLU A 85 -16.21 -2.32 7.98
C GLU A 85 -15.03 -3.29 7.85
N LYS A 86 -15.21 -4.38 7.13
CA LYS A 86 -14.15 -5.39 6.96
C LYS A 86 -13.62 -5.47 5.54
N GLU A 87 -13.93 -4.47 4.74
CA GLU A 87 -13.49 -4.44 3.35
C GLU A 87 -12.07 -3.90 3.27
N SER A 88 -11.20 -4.60 2.54
CA SER A 88 -9.86 -4.11 2.21
C SER A 88 -9.93 -3.24 0.96
N PRO A 89 -8.98 -2.31 0.75
CA PRO A 89 -8.99 -1.47 -0.46
C PRO A 89 -9.01 -2.26 -1.76
N SER A 90 -8.45 -3.47 -1.77
CA SER A 90 -8.39 -4.31 -2.97
C SER A 90 -9.62 -5.18 -3.21
N ASP A 91 -10.56 -5.24 -2.26
CA ASP A 91 -11.70 -6.16 -2.36
C ASP A 91 -12.71 -5.78 -3.44
N ASN A 92 -12.76 -4.51 -3.83
CA ASN A 92 -13.70 -4.02 -4.82
C ASN A 92 -12.96 -3.10 -5.79
N GLN A 93 -13.05 -3.42 -7.09
CA GLN A 93 -12.30 -2.67 -8.10
C GLN A 93 -12.66 -1.19 -8.14
N GLU A 94 -13.95 -0.86 -8.06
CA GLU A 94 -14.39 0.54 -8.10
C GLU A 94 -13.84 1.32 -6.90
N HIS A 95 -13.90 0.72 -5.71
CA HIS A 95 -13.37 1.34 -4.50
C HIS A 95 -11.86 1.52 -4.60
N TRP A 96 -11.16 0.51 -5.11
CA TRP A 96 -9.71 0.57 -5.29
C TRP A 96 -9.33 1.73 -6.20
N GLU A 97 -9.97 1.82 -7.36
CA GLU A 97 -9.64 2.86 -8.33
C GLU A 97 -10.01 4.25 -7.80
N TYR A 98 -11.11 4.36 -7.07
CA TYR A 98 -11.46 5.62 -6.42
C TYR A 98 -10.39 6.06 -5.43
N MET A 99 -9.92 5.15 -4.58
CA MET A 99 -8.92 5.48 -3.58
C MET A 99 -7.57 5.84 -4.21
N VAL A 100 -7.16 5.12 -5.23
CA VAL A 100 -5.92 5.44 -5.95
C VAL A 100 -5.99 6.84 -6.57
N LYS A 101 -7.15 7.22 -7.07
CA LYS A 101 -7.34 8.51 -7.69
C LYS A 101 -7.52 9.65 -6.69
N ASN A 102 -8.25 9.41 -5.60
CA ASN A 102 -8.71 10.48 -4.71
C ASN A 102 -8.18 10.40 -3.29
N ASN A 103 -7.72 9.25 -2.84
CA ASN A 103 -7.36 9.03 -1.44
C ASN A 103 -5.92 8.55 -1.26
N MET A 104 -5.02 9.01 -2.12
CA MET A 104 -3.59 8.72 -2.01
C MET A 104 -2.89 9.93 -1.39
N TYR A 105 -2.21 9.71 -0.28
CA TYR A 105 -1.58 10.79 0.49
C TYR A 105 -0.09 10.56 0.63
N ARG A 106 0.66 11.66 0.69
CA ARG A 106 2.10 11.60 0.90
C ARG A 106 2.39 11.20 2.33
N LEU A 107 3.21 10.18 2.52
CA LEU A 107 3.66 9.77 3.83
C LEU A 107 5.03 10.37 4.12
N ARG A 108 5.91 10.37 3.09
CA ARG A 108 7.24 10.91 3.27
C ARG A 108 7.93 11.26 1.97
#